data_32ce1896854647f44173a20a06724463
#
_entry.id   32ce1896854647f44173a20a06724463
#
_cell.length_a   1.000
_cell.length_b   1.000
_cell.length_c   1.000
_cell.angle_alpha   90.00
_cell.angle_beta   90.00
_cell.angle_gamma   90.00
#
_symmetry.space_group_name_H-M   'P 1'
#
loop_
_entity.id
_entity.type
_entity.pdbx_description
1 polymer ?
#
loop_
_entity_poly.entity_id
_entity_poly.type
_entity_poly.pdbx_seq_one_letter_code
_entity_poly.pdbx_strand_id
1 'polypeptide(L)'
;MDLIQRPRRLRGSETLRKMVRETRIDKSSLIYPLFVKEGTGIEEEIPSMEGQYRYSVDRLPYELERLQKAGVSSIMLFGIPDHKDEVGSGAYDEYGIVQKALREAKRQFPDLYYITDVCMCEYTSHGHCGVLCGHDVDNDKTLELLQKTALSQVQAGADMVAPSDMMDGRVGAIREILDKNGYIN
;
A
#
# COMPACT_ATOMS: atom_id res chain seq x y z
N MET A 1 -34.73 -22.12 -40.03
CA MET A 1 -33.66 -21.10 -39.91
C MET A 1 -32.41 -21.81 -39.46
N ASP A 2 -31.38 -21.82 -40.31
CA ASP A 2 -30.10 -22.47 -39.97
C ASP A 2 -29.18 -21.48 -39.34
N LEU A 3 -29.05 -21.57 -38.00
CA LEU A 3 -28.17 -20.73 -37.23
C LEU A 3 -26.74 -21.30 -37.25
N ILE A 4 -25.85 -20.69 -38.00
CA ILE A 4 -24.42 -21.06 -38.05
C ILE A 4 -23.72 -20.62 -36.75
N GLN A 5 -23.99 -19.40 -36.30
CA GLN A 5 -23.46 -18.86 -35.06
C GLN A 5 -24.38 -19.19 -33.88
N ARG A 6 -23.85 -19.91 -32.90
CA ARG A 6 -24.59 -20.32 -31.69
C ARG A 6 -23.72 -20.08 -30.43
N PRO A 7 -23.67 -18.86 -29.91
CA PRO A 7 -22.85 -18.52 -28.73
C PRO A 7 -23.21 -19.38 -27.50
N ARG A 8 -24.43 -19.86 -27.38
CA ARG A 8 -24.87 -20.77 -26.29
C ARG A 8 -24.10 -22.08 -26.24
N ARG A 9 -23.43 -22.49 -27.32
CA ARG A 9 -22.56 -23.69 -27.31
C ARG A 9 -21.46 -23.56 -26.25
N LEU A 10 -20.98 -22.35 -25.97
CA LEU A 10 -19.98 -22.08 -24.96
C LEU A 10 -20.51 -22.10 -23.50
N ARG A 11 -21.80 -22.32 -23.31
CA ARG A 11 -22.48 -22.37 -22.01
C ARG A 11 -22.83 -23.79 -21.54
N GLY A 12 -22.53 -24.83 -22.33
CA GLY A 12 -23.01 -26.20 -22.15
C GLY A 12 -22.52 -26.92 -20.89
N SER A 13 -21.38 -26.56 -20.35
CA SER A 13 -20.84 -27.12 -19.09
C SER A 13 -20.10 -26.10 -18.28
N GLU A 14 -19.89 -26.37 -16.98
CA GLU A 14 -19.08 -25.52 -16.12
C GLU A 14 -17.62 -25.49 -16.58
N THR A 15 -17.06 -26.62 -16.97
CA THR A 15 -15.69 -26.73 -17.50
C THR A 15 -15.51 -25.86 -18.73
N LEU A 16 -16.46 -25.93 -19.69
CA LEU A 16 -16.40 -25.09 -20.89
C LEU A 16 -16.50 -23.59 -20.54
N ARG A 17 -17.42 -23.23 -19.63
CA ARG A 17 -17.49 -21.83 -19.16
C ARG A 17 -16.18 -21.34 -18.50
N LYS A 18 -15.50 -22.22 -17.73
CA LYS A 18 -14.18 -21.91 -17.15
C LYS A 18 -13.11 -21.71 -18.24
N MET A 19 -13.13 -22.54 -19.29
CA MET A 19 -12.19 -22.41 -20.41
C MET A 19 -12.30 -21.07 -21.15
N VAL A 20 -13.51 -20.62 -21.41
CA VAL A 20 -13.79 -19.42 -22.22
C VAL A 20 -13.99 -18.14 -21.38
N ARG A 21 -13.78 -18.22 -20.09
CA ARG A 21 -13.92 -17.06 -19.18
C ARG A 21 -12.85 -16.02 -19.49
N GLU A 22 -13.26 -14.80 -19.77
CA GLU A 22 -12.38 -13.66 -20.02
C GLU A 22 -11.81 -13.10 -18.72
N THR A 23 -12.65 -12.96 -17.68
CA THR A 23 -12.21 -12.49 -16.36
C THR A 23 -11.74 -13.66 -15.51
N ARG A 24 -10.49 -13.60 -15.07
CA ARG A 24 -9.88 -14.58 -14.16
C ARG A 24 -9.31 -13.86 -12.97
N ILE A 25 -9.51 -14.42 -11.78
CA ILE A 25 -8.92 -13.94 -10.53
C ILE A 25 -7.96 -15.02 -10.07
N ASP A 26 -6.73 -14.62 -9.82
CA ASP A 26 -5.69 -15.46 -9.24
C ASP A 26 -5.11 -14.79 -7.98
N LYS A 27 -4.63 -15.60 -7.03
CA LYS A 27 -4.07 -15.07 -5.77
C LYS A 27 -2.87 -14.17 -6.00
N SER A 28 -2.08 -14.41 -7.04
CA SER A 28 -0.94 -13.58 -7.42
C SER A 28 -1.31 -12.16 -7.86
N SER A 29 -2.59 -11.93 -8.19
CA SER A 29 -3.12 -10.60 -8.55
C SER A 29 -3.68 -9.83 -7.34
N LEU A 30 -3.67 -10.44 -6.15
CA LEU A 30 -4.21 -9.82 -4.95
C LEU A 30 -3.12 -9.04 -4.20
N ILE A 31 -3.49 -7.84 -3.76
CA ILE A 31 -2.69 -7.02 -2.85
C ILE A 31 -3.47 -6.94 -1.54
N TYR A 32 -2.87 -7.41 -0.43
CA TYR A 32 -3.52 -7.41 0.88
C TYR A 32 -3.15 -6.14 1.67
N PRO A 33 -4.13 -5.33 2.09
CA PRO A 33 -3.87 -4.14 2.90
C PRO A 33 -3.53 -4.54 4.35
N LEU A 34 -2.46 -3.96 4.90
CA LEU A 34 -2.04 -4.13 6.29
C LEU A 34 -1.84 -2.78 6.95
N PHE A 35 -2.39 -2.66 8.15
CA PHE A 35 -2.33 -1.45 8.97
C PHE A 35 -1.31 -1.64 10.08
N VAL A 36 -0.26 -0.82 10.08
CA VAL A 36 0.81 -0.86 11.08
C VAL A 36 0.71 0.31 12.04
N LYS A 37 0.76 0.01 13.33
CA LYS A 37 0.58 0.95 14.42
C LYS A 37 1.80 0.95 15.35
N GLU A 38 2.13 2.10 15.91
CA GLU A 38 3.16 2.19 16.94
C GLU A 38 2.73 1.47 18.23
N GLY A 39 3.72 0.95 18.97
CA GLY A 39 3.52 0.18 20.19
C GLY A 39 4.11 -1.22 20.12
N THR A 40 3.73 -2.07 21.08
CA THR A 40 4.23 -3.44 21.21
C THR A 40 3.07 -4.37 21.61
N GLY A 41 3.02 -5.57 21.03
CA GLY A 41 2.01 -6.59 21.33
C GLY A 41 0.61 -6.24 20.82
N ILE A 42 0.47 -5.30 19.90
CA ILE A 42 -0.83 -4.83 19.41
C ILE A 42 -1.32 -5.71 18.26
N GLU A 43 -2.52 -6.24 18.43
CA GLU A 43 -3.36 -6.87 17.41
C GLU A 43 -4.80 -6.41 17.70
N GLU A 44 -5.20 -5.30 17.07
CA GLU A 44 -6.45 -4.59 17.37
C GLU A 44 -7.37 -4.64 16.15
N GLU A 45 -8.54 -5.27 16.30
CA GLU A 45 -9.52 -5.34 15.23
C GLU A 45 -10.03 -3.94 14.85
N ILE A 46 -10.22 -3.71 13.54
CA ILE A 46 -10.78 -2.48 13.01
C ILE A 46 -12.30 -2.61 13.03
N PRO A 47 -13.04 -1.86 13.87
CA PRO A 47 -14.49 -2.07 14.07
C PRO A 47 -15.34 -1.96 12.82
N SER A 48 -14.90 -1.17 11.84
CA SER A 48 -15.58 -0.96 10.55
C SER A 48 -15.19 -1.98 9.48
N MET A 49 -14.22 -2.86 9.76
CA MET A 49 -13.66 -3.82 8.81
C MET A 49 -13.48 -5.17 9.50
N GLU A 50 -14.56 -5.94 9.63
CA GLU A 50 -14.57 -7.24 10.29
C GLU A 50 -13.45 -8.15 9.80
N GLY A 51 -12.68 -8.72 10.73
CA GLY A 51 -11.54 -9.60 10.44
C GLY A 51 -10.29 -8.88 9.94
N GLN A 52 -10.26 -7.55 9.96
CA GLN A 52 -9.06 -6.75 9.67
C GLN A 52 -8.53 -6.13 10.95
N TYR A 53 -7.21 -6.10 11.08
CA TYR A 53 -6.54 -5.69 12.32
C TYR A 53 -5.47 -4.64 12.05
N ARG A 54 -5.18 -3.86 13.09
CA ARG A 54 -3.97 -3.04 13.21
C ARG A 54 -2.93 -3.82 13.97
N TYR A 55 -1.72 -3.85 13.48
CA TYR A 55 -0.62 -4.61 14.08
C TYR A 55 0.51 -3.68 14.50
N SER A 56 1.08 -3.92 15.68
CA SER A 56 2.43 -3.40 15.97
C SER A 56 3.49 -4.17 15.19
N VAL A 57 4.68 -3.58 15.03
CA VAL A 57 5.77 -4.15 14.22
C VAL A 57 6.14 -5.56 14.67
N ASP A 58 6.14 -5.83 15.98
CA ASP A 58 6.44 -7.15 16.55
C ASP A 58 5.34 -8.21 16.30
N ARG A 59 4.10 -7.78 16.01
CA ARG A 59 2.97 -8.67 15.68
C ARG A 59 2.80 -8.92 14.20
N LEU A 60 3.27 -8.01 13.37
CA LEU A 60 3.18 -8.11 11.92
C LEU A 60 3.70 -9.45 11.34
N PRO A 61 4.80 -10.05 11.80
CA PRO A 61 5.29 -11.33 11.28
C PRO A 61 4.28 -12.48 11.33
N TYR A 62 3.43 -12.55 12.35
CA TYR A 62 2.41 -13.61 12.44
C TYR A 62 1.38 -13.49 11.33
N GLU A 63 0.96 -12.28 11.00
CA GLU A 63 0.04 -12.04 9.90
C GLU A 63 0.71 -12.28 8.54
N LEU A 64 1.96 -11.88 8.35
CA LEU A 64 2.71 -12.15 7.12
C LEU A 64 2.86 -13.65 6.86
N GLU A 65 3.13 -14.44 7.90
CA GLU A 65 3.19 -15.90 7.80
C GLU A 65 1.83 -16.49 7.38
N ARG A 66 0.73 -15.98 7.96
CA ARG A 66 -0.64 -16.40 7.62
C ARG A 66 -0.96 -16.11 6.15
N LEU A 67 -0.60 -14.91 5.67
CA LEU A 67 -0.82 -14.48 4.28
C LEU A 67 0.01 -15.32 3.31
N GLN A 68 1.27 -15.55 3.60
CA GLN A 68 2.14 -16.40 2.78
C GLN A 68 1.60 -17.84 2.67
N LYS A 69 1.15 -18.43 3.79
CA LYS A 69 0.48 -19.76 3.80
C LYS A 69 -0.82 -19.76 3.00
N ALA A 70 -1.54 -18.64 2.96
CA ALA A 70 -2.75 -18.49 2.14
C ALA A 70 -2.44 -18.30 0.64
N GLY A 71 -1.17 -18.09 0.27
CA GLY A 71 -0.71 -17.86 -1.10
C GLY A 71 -0.86 -16.41 -1.57
N VAL A 72 -0.94 -15.44 -0.64
CA VAL A 72 -0.87 -14.01 -0.93
C VAL A 72 0.61 -13.62 -0.91
N SER A 73 1.08 -13.00 -1.99
CA SER A 73 2.50 -12.61 -2.17
C SER A 73 2.74 -11.11 -2.16
N SER A 74 1.69 -10.30 -2.24
CA SER A 74 1.82 -8.85 -2.30
C SER A 74 0.98 -8.20 -1.19
N ILE A 75 1.58 -7.28 -0.46
CA ILE A 75 0.93 -6.54 0.61
C ILE A 75 1.10 -5.03 0.41
N MET A 76 0.14 -4.26 0.92
CA MET A 76 0.23 -2.80 0.96
C MET A 76 0.18 -2.33 2.41
N LEU A 77 1.19 -1.57 2.84
CA LEU A 77 1.31 -1.05 4.20
C LEU A 77 0.72 0.35 4.32
N PHE A 78 -0.12 0.52 5.33
CA PHE A 78 -0.67 1.79 5.78
C PHE A 78 -0.18 2.08 7.20
N GLY A 79 0.36 3.28 7.44
CA GLY A 79 0.90 3.67 8.72
C GLY A 79 -0.13 4.36 9.62
N ILE A 80 -0.13 4.02 10.90
CA ILE A 80 -0.93 4.70 11.92
C ILE A 80 0.03 5.21 12.99
N PRO A 81 0.55 6.45 12.85
CA PRO A 81 1.48 7.03 13.82
C PRO A 81 0.73 7.44 15.08
N ASP A 82 1.41 7.39 16.24
CA ASP A 82 0.87 7.91 17.50
C ASP A 82 0.92 9.44 17.56
N HIS A 83 1.88 10.06 16.85
CA HIS A 83 2.02 11.51 16.78
C HIS A 83 1.77 12.02 15.37
N LYS A 84 0.99 13.10 15.28
CA LYS A 84 0.66 13.79 14.03
C LYS A 84 0.98 15.27 14.17
N ASP A 85 1.47 15.88 13.11
CA ASP A 85 1.77 17.31 13.04
C ASP A 85 1.21 17.95 11.76
N GLU A 86 1.39 19.25 11.60
CA GLU A 86 0.84 19.99 10.48
C GLU A 86 1.46 19.62 9.12
N VAL A 87 2.66 19.06 9.13
CA VAL A 87 3.42 18.68 7.92
C VAL A 87 3.57 17.17 7.74
N GLY A 88 2.93 16.38 8.62
CA GLY A 88 2.95 14.93 8.55
C GLY A 88 4.36 14.33 8.60
N SER A 89 5.22 14.87 9.48
CA SER A 89 6.65 14.52 9.49
C SER A 89 6.92 13.03 9.71
N GLY A 90 6.03 12.31 10.40
CA GLY A 90 6.11 10.86 10.60
C GLY A 90 6.07 10.05 9.30
N ALA A 91 5.55 10.61 8.20
CA ALA A 91 5.48 9.93 6.90
C ALA A 91 6.87 9.68 6.28
N TYR A 92 7.78 10.63 6.45
CA TYR A 92 9.13 10.63 5.88
C TYR A 92 10.25 10.46 6.92
N ASP A 93 9.90 10.21 8.18
CA ASP A 93 10.87 9.88 9.22
C ASP A 93 11.56 8.54 8.89
N GLU A 94 12.87 8.51 8.94
CA GLU A 94 13.67 7.29 8.76
C GLU A 94 13.22 6.16 9.72
N TYR A 95 12.78 6.53 10.91
CA TYR A 95 12.28 5.62 11.94
C TYR A 95 10.75 5.67 12.08
N GLY A 96 10.04 6.14 11.06
CA GLY A 96 8.58 6.11 10.99
C GLY A 96 8.02 4.70 11.08
N ILE A 97 6.73 4.59 11.38
CA ILE A 97 6.09 3.28 11.63
C ILE A 97 6.13 2.38 10.40
N VAL A 98 5.93 2.91 9.18
CA VAL A 98 6.00 2.13 7.93
C VAL A 98 7.42 1.70 7.65
N GLN A 99 8.42 2.58 7.85
CA GLN A 99 9.84 2.28 7.65
C GLN A 99 10.33 1.19 8.60
N LYS A 100 9.93 1.23 9.88
CA LYS A 100 10.20 0.16 10.86
C LYS A 100 9.57 -1.16 10.43
N ALA A 101 8.29 -1.12 10.02
CA ALA A 101 7.55 -2.31 9.57
C ALA A 101 8.20 -2.95 8.33
N LEU A 102 8.60 -2.14 7.34
CA LEU A 102 9.29 -2.60 6.15
C LEU A 102 10.60 -3.33 6.47
N ARG A 103 11.48 -2.71 7.27
CA ARG A 103 12.78 -3.33 7.64
C ARG A 103 12.57 -4.68 8.32
N GLU A 104 11.64 -4.76 9.26
CA GLU A 104 11.36 -6.01 9.97
C GLU A 104 10.71 -7.06 9.07
N ALA A 105 9.73 -6.65 8.26
CA ALA A 105 9.04 -7.53 7.33
C ALA A 105 9.99 -8.09 6.26
N LYS A 106 10.80 -7.24 5.62
CA LYS A 106 11.81 -7.67 4.63
C LYS A 106 12.85 -8.61 5.22
N ARG A 107 13.26 -8.36 6.46
CA ARG A 107 14.23 -9.23 7.15
C ARG A 107 13.71 -10.65 7.33
N GLN A 108 12.42 -10.81 7.67
CA GLN A 108 11.83 -12.12 7.96
C GLN A 108 11.17 -12.79 6.74
N PHE A 109 10.59 -12.00 5.84
CA PHE A 109 9.83 -12.46 4.68
C PHE A 109 10.31 -11.77 3.40
N PRO A 110 11.55 -12.02 2.94
CA PRO A 110 12.15 -11.33 1.80
C PRO A 110 11.45 -11.61 0.46
N ASP A 111 10.70 -12.70 0.36
CA ASP A 111 10.03 -13.14 -0.87
C ASP A 111 8.65 -12.47 -1.07
N LEU A 112 8.13 -11.74 -0.08
CA LEU A 112 6.92 -10.95 -0.23
C LEU A 112 7.22 -9.63 -0.94
N TYR A 113 6.25 -9.18 -1.74
CA TYR A 113 6.31 -7.89 -2.44
C TYR A 113 5.64 -6.80 -1.60
N TYR A 114 6.42 -5.80 -1.21
CA TYR A 114 5.99 -4.75 -0.30
C TYR A 114 5.66 -3.47 -1.04
N ILE A 115 4.39 -3.11 -1.00
CA ILE A 115 3.85 -1.86 -1.52
C ILE A 115 3.59 -0.93 -0.34
N THR A 116 3.88 0.34 -0.49
CA THR A 116 3.58 1.33 0.56
C THR A 116 2.67 2.43 0.01
N ASP A 117 1.69 2.82 0.81
CA ASP A 117 0.90 4.00 0.54
C ASP A 117 1.75 5.27 0.68
N VAL A 118 1.59 6.22 -0.24
CA VAL A 118 2.23 7.53 -0.17
C VAL A 118 1.13 8.58 -0.12
N CYS A 119 0.78 8.97 1.11
CA CYS A 119 -0.13 10.06 1.40
C CYS A 119 0.29 10.76 2.69
N MET A 120 -0.28 11.94 2.94
CA MET A 120 0.01 12.71 4.15
C MET A 120 -1.13 12.62 5.17
N CYS A 121 -2.36 12.23 4.79
CA CYS A 121 -3.55 12.32 5.66
C CYS A 121 -3.47 11.45 6.92
N GLU A 122 -2.74 10.34 6.90
CA GLU A 122 -2.50 9.50 8.08
C GLU A 122 -1.61 10.19 9.10
N TYR A 123 -0.77 11.12 8.66
CA TYR A 123 0.32 11.73 9.45
C TYR A 123 0.05 13.19 9.80
N THR A 124 -0.84 13.87 9.08
CA THR A 124 -1.20 15.27 9.37
C THR A 124 -2.21 15.37 10.49
N SER A 125 -2.04 16.36 11.38
CA SER A 125 -2.95 16.62 12.51
C SER A 125 -4.35 17.03 12.07
N HIS A 126 -4.49 17.64 10.90
CA HIS A 126 -5.74 18.08 10.29
C HIS A 126 -6.38 17.05 9.35
N GLY A 127 -5.70 15.93 9.04
CA GLY A 127 -6.22 14.84 8.21
C GLY A 127 -6.32 15.11 6.71
N HIS A 128 -5.79 16.24 6.20
CA HIS A 128 -5.68 16.49 4.76
C HIS A 128 -4.43 15.86 4.16
N CYS A 129 -4.50 15.53 2.87
CA CYS A 129 -3.43 14.84 2.13
C CYS A 129 -2.23 15.74 1.78
N GLY A 130 -2.08 16.91 2.39
CA GLY A 130 -0.98 17.81 2.10
C GLY A 130 -0.91 19.00 3.04
N VAL A 131 0.03 19.89 2.80
CA VAL A 131 0.27 21.11 3.58
C VAL A 131 -0.85 22.11 3.34
N LEU A 132 -1.45 22.62 4.41
CA LEU A 132 -2.51 23.64 4.31
C LEU A 132 -1.91 25.04 4.08
N CYS A 133 -2.54 25.78 3.16
CA CYS A 133 -2.35 27.21 2.98
C CYS A 133 -3.71 27.92 3.07
N GLY A 134 -4.02 28.48 4.22
CA GLY A 134 -5.36 29.00 4.50
C GLY A 134 -6.42 27.88 4.55
N HIS A 135 -7.34 27.87 3.62
CA HIS A 135 -8.41 26.86 3.52
C HIS A 135 -8.18 25.80 2.45
N ASP A 136 -7.04 25.84 1.77
CA ASP A 136 -6.72 24.94 0.65
C ASP A 136 -5.38 24.24 0.87
N VAL A 137 -5.10 23.22 0.07
CA VAL A 137 -3.85 22.47 0.10
C VAL A 137 -2.84 23.09 -0.86
N ASP A 138 -1.63 23.37 -0.38
CA ASP A 138 -0.53 23.86 -1.19
C ASP A 138 0.08 22.66 -1.96
N ASN A 139 -0.26 22.56 -3.25
CA ASN A 139 0.18 21.48 -4.12
C ASN A 139 1.70 21.33 -4.15
N ASP A 140 2.42 22.40 -4.44
CA ASP A 140 3.86 22.35 -4.73
C ASP A 140 4.68 22.05 -3.47
N LYS A 141 4.32 22.62 -2.32
CA LYS A 141 4.94 22.25 -1.05
C LYS A 141 4.64 20.81 -0.65
N THR A 142 3.45 20.32 -0.98
CA THR A 142 3.08 18.93 -0.69
C THR A 142 3.90 17.96 -1.54
N LEU A 143 4.20 18.27 -2.80
CA LEU A 143 5.04 17.44 -3.66
C LEU A 143 6.41 17.15 -3.03
N GLU A 144 7.04 18.14 -2.39
CA GLU A 144 8.32 17.95 -1.69
C GLU A 144 8.23 16.93 -0.55
N LEU A 145 7.10 16.91 0.18
CA LEU A 145 6.89 15.97 1.27
C LEU A 145 6.58 14.55 0.74
N LEU A 146 5.79 14.43 -0.32
CA LEU A 146 5.53 13.17 -0.99
C LEU A 146 6.81 12.54 -1.56
N GLN A 147 7.71 13.36 -2.12
CA GLN A 147 9.03 12.93 -2.57
C GLN A 147 9.87 12.36 -1.40
N LYS A 148 9.92 13.06 -0.27
CA LYS A 148 10.63 12.59 0.94
C LYS A 148 10.02 11.28 1.46
N THR A 149 8.71 11.19 1.51
CA THR A 149 7.99 10.01 1.97
C THR A 149 8.32 8.79 1.09
N ALA A 150 8.15 8.92 -0.23
CA ALA A 150 8.45 7.85 -1.17
C ALA A 150 9.93 7.39 -1.07
N LEU A 151 10.86 8.35 -1.01
CA LEU A 151 12.29 8.04 -0.90
C LEU A 151 12.60 7.29 0.40
N SER A 152 12.09 7.75 1.55
CA SER A 152 12.34 7.11 2.85
C SER A 152 11.77 5.68 2.91
N GLN A 153 10.60 5.45 2.30
CA GLN A 153 9.98 4.14 2.24
C GLN A 153 10.78 3.18 1.34
N VAL A 154 11.25 3.63 0.17
CA VAL A 154 12.11 2.81 -0.71
C VAL A 154 13.45 2.51 -0.02
N GLN A 155 14.06 3.46 0.65
CA GLN A 155 15.27 3.24 1.47
C GLN A 155 15.05 2.24 2.60
N ALA A 156 13.84 2.15 3.14
CA ALA A 156 13.46 1.17 4.16
C ALA A 156 13.13 -0.23 3.59
N GLY A 157 13.02 -0.37 2.26
CA GLY A 157 12.85 -1.66 1.59
C GLY A 157 11.52 -1.86 0.87
N ALA A 158 10.76 -0.80 0.58
CA ALA A 158 9.59 -0.91 -0.29
C ALA A 158 9.99 -1.30 -1.72
N ASP A 159 9.24 -2.24 -2.31
CA ASP A 159 9.42 -2.65 -3.70
C ASP A 159 8.62 -1.76 -4.66
N MET A 160 7.56 -1.13 -4.16
CA MET A 160 6.71 -0.20 -4.90
C MET A 160 6.15 0.85 -3.96
N VAL A 161 6.01 2.07 -4.46
CA VAL A 161 5.25 3.14 -3.79
C VAL A 161 3.97 3.42 -4.57
N ALA A 162 2.87 3.62 -3.85
CA ALA A 162 1.53 3.81 -4.42
C ALA A 162 0.93 5.14 -3.93
N PRO A 163 1.14 6.25 -4.67
CA PRO A 163 0.60 7.55 -4.26
C PRO A 163 -0.92 7.57 -4.33
N SER A 164 -1.57 7.79 -3.19
CA SER A 164 -3.03 7.88 -3.03
C SER A 164 -3.53 9.30 -2.74
N ASP A 165 -2.60 10.25 -2.66
CA ASP A 165 -2.89 11.68 -2.54
C ASP A 165 -3.58 12.26 -3.79
N MET A 166 -3.86 13.56 -3.78
CA MET A 166 -4.56 14.25 -4.87
C MET A 166 -3.72 15.35 -5.56
N MET A 167 -2.37 15.36 -5.36
CA MET A 167 -1.52 16.43 -5.89
C MET A 167 -1.26 16.28 -7.38
N ASP A 168 -1.33 17.40 -8.10
CA ASP A 168 -0.93 17.47 -9.50
C ASP A 168 0.56 17.25 -9.63
N GLY A 169 0.95 16.40 -10.60
CA GLY A 169 2.36 16.15 -10.90
C GLY A 169 3.08 15.16 -9.94
N ARG A 170 2.41 14.61 -8.93
CA ARG A 170 3.01 13.75 -7.89
C ARG A 170 3.78 12.55 -8.43
N VAL A 171 3.26 11.87 -9.45
CA VAL A 171 3.94 10.69 -10.03
C VAL A 171 5.27 11.09 -10.65
N GLY A 172 5.30 12.22 -11.39
CA GLY A 172 6.53 12.76 -11.97
C GLY A 172 7.54 13.18 -10.90
N ALA A 173 7.08 13.88 -9.84
CA ALA A 173 7.92 14.32 -8.74
C ALA A 173 8.53 13.13 -7.97
N ILE A 174 7.72 12.12 -7.64
CA ILE A 174 8.19 10.91 -6.96
C ILE A 174 9.19 10.16 -7.87
N ARG A 175 8.90 9.99 -9.16
CA ARG A 175 9.82 9.32 -10.07
C ARG A 175 11.17 10.06 -10.18
N GLU A 176 11.14 11.38 -10.25
CA GLU A 176 12.33 12.20 -10.32
C GLU A 176 13.25 12.01 -9.10
N ILE A 177 12.71 12.04 -7.88
CA ILE A 177 13.51 11.88 -6.66
C ILE A 177 14.07 10.46 -6.54
N LEU A 178 13.30 9.44 -6.92
CA LEU A 178 13.77 8.06 -6.90
C LEU A 178 14.90 7.83 -7.89
N ASP A 179 14.78 8.34 -9.13
CA ASP A 179 15.81 8.24 -10.17
C ASP A 179 17.11 8.94 -9.75
N LYS A 180 17.01 10.16 -9.19
CA LYS A 180 18.15 10.90 -8.65
C LYS A 180 18.91 10.15 -7.56
N ASN A 181 18.23 9.27 -6.82
CA ASN A 181 18.82 8.46 -5.76
C ASN A 181 19.16 7.03 -6.20
N GLY A 182 19.11 6.73 -7.50
CA GLY A 182 19.54 5.45 -8.08
C GLY A 182 18.47 4.36 -8.12
N TYR A 183 17.23 4.67 -7.74
CA TYR A 183 16.08 3.74 -7.79
C TYR A 183 15.36 3.85 -9.14
N ILE A 184 16.05 3.53 -10.22
CA ILE A 184 15.58 3.69 -11.61
C ILE A 184 14.76 2.49 -12.13
N ASN A 185 14.76 1.35 -11.43
CA ASN A 185 14.08 0.10 -11.82
C ASN A 185 12.85 -0.15 -10.96
#